data_d561610632fd88e3fd621001a2155ccd
#
_entry.id   d561610632fd88e3fd621001a2155ccd
#
_cell.length_a   1.000
_cell.length_b   1.000
_cell.length_c   1.000
_cell.angle_alpha   90.00
_cell.angle_beta   90.00
_cell.angle_gamma   90.00
#
_symmetry.space_group_name_H-M   'P 1'
#
loop_
_entity.id
_entity.type
_entity.pdbx_description
1 polymer ?
#
loop_
_entity_poly.entity_id
_entity_poly.type
_entity_poly.pdbx_seq_one_letter_code
_entity_poly.pdbx_strand_id
1 'polypeptide(L)'
;MGEDDPALDLPEKERWAAGLYGKKREFSGVLREGISETLVLLAVHGKDLFGKHLGFDGALEAAKIVRELLMPLTTRKLEANNRDLPLYAEAAPRAFLNIIEQDLQSDNSEVLGLLRPVGTWIFSTCPRTGLLWALEALAWNPHTFPRVVNILGRLSEVEINDNWVNKPFESLSSILRVWMPQTAADQEMRVRAVKMLLDKHPVVGWRVCLKQMEDYGTRIGRYNYKPKWRRDGYGYGEPLMTFEKIH
;
A
#
# COMPACT_ATOMS: atom_id res chain seq x y z
N MET A 1 -9.60 17.02 0.42
CA MET A 1 -8.68 15.96 0.90
C MET A 1 -8.23 16.28 2.31
N GLY A 2 -7.76 15.32 3.09
CA GLY A 2 -7.28 15.58 4.48
C GLY A 2 -8.38 15.83 5.52
N GLU A 3 -9.64 15.76 5.13
CA GLU A 3 -10.76 15.84 6.06
C GLU A 3 -10.75 14.61 7.00
N ASP A 4 -10.92 14.86 8.30
CA ASP A 4 -11.07 13.78 9.28
C ASP A 4 -12.36 12.98 9.01
N ASP A 5 -12.42 11.76 9.51
CA ASP A 5 -13.61 10.93 9.39
C ASP A 5 -14.41 10.96 10.71
N PRO A 6 -15.53 11.69 10.76
CA PRO A 6 -16.36 11.73 11.96
C PRO A 6 -16.92 10.36 12.36
N ALA A 7 -16.98 9.40 11.42
CA ALA A 7 -17.40 8.03 11.74
C ALA A 7 -16.43 7.33 12.70
N LEU A 8 -15.15 7.76 12.73
CA LEU A 8 -14.14 7.21 13.63
C LEU A 8 -14.35 7.59 15.12
N ASP A 9 -15.22 8.55 15.41
CA ASP A 9 -15.63 8.87 16.78
C ASP A 9 -16.59 7.82 17.36
N LEU A 10 -17.20 7.00 16.48
CA LEU A 10 -18.12 5.95 16.90
C LEU A 10 -17.36 4.64 17.18
N PRO A 11 -17.90 3.81 18.09
CA PRO A 11 -17.47 2.44 18.23
C PRO A 11 -17.46 1.71 16.88
N GLU A 12 -16.49 0.82 16.63
CA GLU A 12 -16.35 0.13 15.33
C GLU A 12 -17.65 -0.52 14.85
N LYS A 13 -18.45 -1.06 15.77
CA LYS A 13 -19.75 -1.71 15.50
C LYS A 13 -20.82 -0.76 14.96
N GLU A 14 -20.69 0.53 15.21
CA GLU A 14 -21.69 1.56 14.88
C GLU A 14 -21.27 2.42 13.68
N ARG A 15 -20.04 2.32 13.23
CA ARG A 15 -19.49 3.15 12.15
C ARG A 15 -20.24 3.01 10.83
N TRP A 16 -20.80 1.86 10.54
CA TRP A 16 -21.63 1.64 9.35
C TRP A 16 -22.88 2.53 9.33
N ALA A 17 -23.38 2.88 10.51
CA ALA A 17 -24.56 3.72 10.69
C ALA A 17 -24.20 5.20 10.98
N ALA A 18 -22.96 5.61 10.77
CA ALA A 18 -22.47 6.94 11.11
C ALA A 18 -23.37 8.06 10.54
N GLY A 19 -23.92 7.84 9.35
CA GLY A 19 -24.88 8.77 8.75
C GLY A 19 -26.16 9.00 9.54
N LEU A 20 -26.62 8.00 10.29
CA LEU A 20 -27.80 8.10 11.17
C LEU A 20 -27.49 8.92 12.42
N TYR A 21 -26.24 8.92 12.85
CA TYR A 21 -25.75 9.69 14.00
C TYR A 21 -25.27 11.10 13.61
N GLY A 22 -25.54 11.55 12.36
CA GLY A 22 -25.07 12.84 11.88
C GLY A 22 -23.54 12.90 11.66
N LYS A 23 -22.81 11.79 11.78
CA LYS A 23 -21.36 11.70 11.60
C LYS A 23 -21.04 11.48 10.12
N LYS A 24 -21.17 12.55 9.34
CA LYS A 24 -20.90 12.54 7.90
C LYS A 24 -19.75 13.48 7.58
N ARG A 25 -18.94 13.09 6.60
CA ARG A 25 -17.96 14.00 6.01
C ARG A 25 -18.66 15.07 5.20
N GLU A 26 -18.04 16.23 5.10
CA GLU A 26 -18.51 17.36 4.28
C GLU A 26 -18.54 16.97 2.81
N PHE A 27 -17.46 16.31 2.34
CA PHE A 27 -17.33 15.92 0.94
C PHE A 27 -17.61 14.43 0.72
N SER A 28 -18.31 14.13 -0.38
CA SER A 28 -18.61 12.75 -0.77
C SER A 28 -17.34 11.94 -1.08
N GLY A 29 -17.41 10.61 -0.92
CA GLY A 29 -16.31 9.72 -1.27
C GLY A 29 -15.92 9.83 -2.75
N VAL A 30 -16.92 10.00 -3.64
CA VAL A 30 -16.68 10.16 -5.09
C VAL A 30 -15.90 11.43 -5.41
N LEU A 31 -16.25 12.56 -4.75
CA LEU A 31 -15.52 13.81 -4.96
C LEU A 31 -14.07 13.69 -4.48
N ARG A 32 -13.86 13.09 -3.30
CA ARG A 32 -12.50 12.90 -2.75
C ARG A 32 -11.66 11.97 -3.63
N GLU A 33 -12.24 10.89 -4.12
CA GLU A 33 -11.58 9.96 -5.05
C GLU A 33 -11.19 10.69 -6.35
N GLY A 34 -12.11 11.46 -6.96
CA GLY A 34 -11.82 12.23 -8.17
C GLY A 34 -10.70 13.27 -7.98
N ILE A 35 -10.65 13.94 -6.83
CA ILE A 35 -9.55 14.86 -6.51
C ILE A 35 -8.23 14.10 -6.31
N SER A 36 -8.27 12.95 -5.65
CA SER A 36 -7.08 12.10 -5.43
C SER A 36 -6.56 11.53 -6.75
N GLU A 37 -7.44 11.11 -7.66
CA GLU A 37 -7.05 10.71 -9.03
C GLU A 37 -6.45 11.87 -9.82
N THR A 38 -7.02 13.07 -9.71
CA THR A 38 -6.47 14.28 -10.35
C THR A 38 -5.06 14.56 -9.84
N LEU A 39 -4.79 14.35 -8.55
CA LEU A 39 -3.45 14.48 -7.99
C LEU A 39 -2.46 13.50 -8.63
N VAL A 40 -2.89 12.25 -8.87
CA VAL A 40 -2.07 11.25 -9.55
C VAL A 40 -1.80 11.68 -11.00
N LEU A 41 -2.83 12.12 -11.74
CA LEU A 41 -2.66 12.59 -13.11
C LEU A 41 -1.73 13.80 -13.21
N LEU A 42 -1.82 14.70 -12.24
CA LEU A 42 -0.92 15.85 -12.14
C LEU A 42 0.53 15.41 -11.89
N ALA A 43 0.73 14.43 -11.03
CA ALA A 43 2.06 13.88 -10.75
C ALA A 43 2.68 13.18 -11.98
N VAL A 44 1.86 12.48 -12.77
CA VAL A 44 2.32 11.69 -13.92
C VAL A 44 2.50 12.55 -15.17
N HIS A 45 1.56 13.43 -15.45
CA HIS A 45 1.48 14.20 -16.70
C HIS A 45 1.73 15.69 -16.56
N GLY A 46 1.74 16.22 -15.34
CA GLY A 46 1.80 17.66 -15.09
C GLY A 46 3.06 18.33 -15.65
N LYS A 47 4.20 17.64 -15.62
CA LYS A 47 5.45 18.16 -16.20
C LYS A 47 5.35 18.36 -17.71
N ASP A 48 4.74 17.42 -18.41
CA ASP A 48 4.61 17.46 -19.87
C ASP A 48 3.57 18.51 -20.31
N LEU A 49 2.50 18.65 -19.53
CA LEU A 49 1.40 19.57 -19.85
C LEU A 49 1.68 21.03 -19.45
N PHE A 50 2.33 21.23 -18.30
CA PHE A 50 2.46 22.58 -17.72
C PHE A 50 3.90 23.04 -17.54
N GLY A 51 4.88 22.12 -17.57
CA GLY A 51 6.29 22.42 -17.27
C GLY A 51 6.90 23.47 -18.21
N LYS A 52 6.56 23.44 -19.51
CA LYS A 52 7.07 24.36 -20.50
C LYS A 52 6.56 25.80 -20.35
N HIS A 53 5.35 25.95 -19.84
CA HIS A 53 4.68 27.26 -19.79
C HIS A 53 4.73 27.91 -18.41
N LEU A 54 4.75 27.11 -17.35
CA LEU A 54 4.63 27.59 -15.97
C LEU A 54 5.80 27.21 -15.07
N GLY A 55 6.81 26.49 -15.59
CA GLY A 55 7.89 25.94 -14.75
C GLY A 55 7.37 24.95 -13.68
N PHE A 56 6.19 24.39 -13.90
CA PHE A 56 5.47 23.58 -12.92
C PHE A 56 5.97 22.12 -12.95
N ASP A 57 6.37 21.61 -11.78
CA ASP A 57 6.71 20.20 -11.58
C ASP A 57 5.57 19.51 -10.81
N GLY A 58 4.69 18.82 -11.56
CA GLY A 58 3.55 18.13 -10.99
C GLY A 58 3.92 17.04 -9.99
N ALA A 59 5.04 16.35 -10.19
CA ALA A 59 5.50 15.32 -9.26
C ALA A 59 5.98 15.92 -7.93
N LEU A 60 6.66 17.08 -7.98
CA LEU A 60 7.12 17.78 -6.79
C LEU A 60 5.92 18.32 -5.98
N GLU A 61 4.96 18.95 -6.65
CA GLU A 61 3.76 19.47 -6.00
C GLU A 61 2.90 18.35 -5.41
N ALA A 62 2.73 17.24 -6.13
CA ALA A 62 2.03 16.07 -5.59
C ALA A 62 2.73 15.52 -4.33
N ALA A 63 4.06 15.45 -4.33
CA ALA A 63 4.82 15.02 -3.17
C ALA A 63 4.65 15.94 -1.95
N LYS A 64 4.56 17.26 -2.19
CA LYS A 64 4.28 18.25 -1.15
C LYS A 64 2.87 18.06 -0.59
N ILE A 65 1.86 17.97 -1.45
CA ILE A 65 0.47 17.76 -1.05
C ILE A 65 0.31 16.47 -0.25
N VAL A 66 0.90 15.35 -0.71
CA VAL A 66 0.83 14.07 0.03
C VAL A 66 1.45 14.18 1.42
N ARG A 67 2.56 14.93 1.58
CA ARG A 67 3.12 15.19 2.90
C ARG A 67 2.17 16.00 3.78
N GLU A 68 1.58 17.06 3.25
CA GLU A 68 0.62 17.90 3.98
C GLU A 68 -0.62 17.11 4.41
N LEU A 69 -1.10 16.20 3.55
CA LEU A 69 -2.24 15.34 3.85
C LEU A 69 -1.96 14.32 4.96
N LEU A 70 -0.75 13.75 4.99
CA LEU A 70 -0.42 12.67 5.92
C LEU A 70 0.28 13.17 7.19
N MET A 71 0.98 14.31 7.17
CA MET A 71 1.74 14.80 8.34
C MET A 71 0.92 15.79 9.20
N PRO A 72 1.09 15.80 10.53
CA PRO A 72 1.73 14.73 11.29
C PRO A 72 0.97 13.41 11.15
N LEU A 73 1.73 12.30 11.06
CA LEU A 73 1.12 11.00 10.88
C LEU A 73 0.43 10.54 12.17
N THR A 74 -0.80 10.04 12.04
CA THR A 74 -1.54 9.39 13.14
C THR A 74 -2.30 8.20 12.60
N THR A 75 -2.50 7.19 13.43
CA THR A 75 -3.33 6.01 13.11
C THR A 75 -4.72 6.44 12.62
N ARG A 76 -5.33 7.43 13.29
CA ARG A 76 -6.63 7.99 12.91
C ARG A 76 -6.61 8.58 11.50
N LYS A 77 -5.56 9.36 11.16
CA LYS A 77 -5.43 9.97 9.83
C LYS A 77 -5.25 8.92 8.73
N LEU A 78 -4.47 7.88 8.99
CA LEU A 78 -4.32 6.76 8.07
C LEU A 78 -5.65 6.03 7.86
N GLU A 79 -6.40 5.76 8.92
CA GLU A 79 -7.71 5.12 8.88
C GLU A 79 -8.75 5.99 8.15
N ALA A 80 -8.78 7.29 8.45
CA ALA A 80 -9.63 8.25 7.77
C ALA A 80 -9.40 8.30 6.25
N ASN A 81 -8.16 8.16 5.81
CA ASN A 81 -7.79 8.17 4.40
C ASN A 81 -7.60 6.76 3.81
N ASN A 82 -8.08 5.71 4.47
CA ASN A 82 -7.83 4.31 4.08
C ASN A 82 -8.12 4.03 2.59
N ARG A 83 -9.19 4.60 2.02
CA ARG A 83 -9.54 4.44 0.60
C ARG A 83 -8.64 5.21 -0.34
N ASP A 84 -8.10 6.35 0.12
CA ASP A 84 -7.31 7.27 -0.70
C ASP A 84 -5.80 6.95 -0.65
N LEU A 85 -5.33 6.16 0.35
CA LEU A 85 -3.91 5.82 0.50
C LEU A 85 -3.26 5.23 -0.75
N PRO A 86 -3.92 4.33 -1.52
CA PRO A 86 -3.34 3.82 -2.77
C PRO A 86 -3.08 4.94 -3.80
N LEU A 87 -3.98 5.91 -3.90
CA LEU A 87 -3.84 7.06 -4.80
C LEU A 87 -2.74 8.02 -4.32
N TYR A 88 -2.62 8.25 -3.02
CA TYR A 88 -1.53 9.05 -2.46
C TYR A 88 -0.16 8.40 -2.71
N ALA A 89 -0.09 7.08 -2.54
CA ALA A 89 1.11 6.30 -2.83
C ALA A 89 1.47 6.36 -4.32
N GLU A 90 0.48 6.25 -5.21
CA GLU A 90 0.68 6.35 -6.65
C GLU A 90 1.08 7.77 -7.08
N ALA A 91 0.48 8.82 -6.49
CA ALA A 91 0.83 10.20 -6.78
C ALA A 91 2.27 10.54 -6.36
N ALA A 92 2.71 10.10 -5.18
CA ALA A 92 4.00 10.47 -4.62
C ALA A 92 4.74 9.28 -3.96
N PRO A 93 5.19 8.27 -4.75
CA PRO A 93 5.74 7.02 -4.23
C PRO A 93 6.84 7.20 -3.19
N ARG A 94 7.83 8.06 -3.52
CA ARG A 94 8.98 8.29 -2.62
C ARG A 94 8.57 9.01 -1.33
N ALA A 95 7.70 10.02 -1.43
CA ALA A 95 7.24 10.76 -0.26
C ALA A 95 6.42 9.86 0.67
N PHE A 96 5.50 9.08 0.11
CA PHE A 96 4.70 8.12 0.84
C PHE A 96 5.56 7.10 1.59
N LEU A 97 6.47 6.42 0.89
CA LEU A 97 7.36 5.44 1.52
C LEU A 97 8.25 6.06 2.61
N ASN A 98 8.78 7.27 2.38
CA ASN A 98 9.59 7.96 3.40
C ASN A 98 8.80 8.20 4.69
N ILE A 99 7.53 8.61 4.58
CA ILE A 99 6.66 8.85 5.74
C ILE A 99 6.43 7.53 6.51
N ILE A 100 6.09 6.45 5.80
CA ILE A 100 5.84 5.15 6.43
C ILE A 100 7.11 4.58 7.06
N GLU A 101 8.25 4.65 6.38
CA GLU A 101 9.53 4.15 6.91
C GLU A 101 9.99 4.94 8.14
N GLN A 102 9.84 6.26 8.11
CA GLN A 102 10.21 7.10 9.24
C GLN A 102 9.36 6.80 10.47
N ASP A 103 8.07 6.58 10.30
CA ASP A 103 7.17 6.21 11.39
C ASP A 103 7.52 4.83 11.97
N LEU A 104 7.80 3.85 11.12
CA LEU A 104 8.17 2.50 11.54
C LEU A 104 9.52 2.41 12.28
N GLN A 105 10.34 3.45 12.23
CA GLN A 105 11.58 3.57 13.02
C GLN A 105 11.32 4.12 14.44
N SER A 106 10.13 4.64 14.69
CA SER A 106 9.72 5.14 16.01
C SER A 106 9.26 4.00 16.90
N ASP A 107 9.55 4.10 18.20
CA ASP A 107 9.06 3.15 19.21
C ASP A 107 7.52 3.16 19.30
N ASN A 108 6.90 4.31 19.01
CA ASN A 108 5.45 4.51 19.00
C ASN A 108 4.94 4.72 17.56
N SER A 109 5.10 3.70 16.72
CA SER A 109 4.66 3.78 15.32
C SER A 109 3.13 3.82 15.20
N GLU A 110 2.64 4.87 14.59
CA GLU A 110 1.22 5.08 14.26
C GLU A 110 0.73 4.09 13.19
N VAL A 111 1.62 3.71 12.28
CA VAL A 111 1.34 2.70 11.25
C VAL A 111 0.98 1.36 11.88
N LEU A 112 1.67 0.95 12.94
CA LEU A 112 1.38 -0.31 13.65
C LEU A 112 -0.02 -0.30 14.30
N GLY A 113 -0.56 0.86 14.64
CA GLY A 113 -1.93 1.01 15.14
C GLY A 113 -3.02 0.52 14.18
N LEU A 114 -2.74 0.46 12.86
CA LEU A 114 -3.64 -0.12 11.87
C LEU A 114 -3.72 -1.65 11.94
N LEU A 115 -2.74 -2.30 12.57
CA LEU A 115 -2.63 -3.77 12.61
C LEU A 115 -3.42 -4.39 13.77
N ARG A 116 -4.19 -3.59 14.49
CA ARG A 116 -5.08 -4.12 15.54
C ARG A 116 -6.06 -5.15 14.97
N PRO A 117 -6.44 -6.17 15.77
CA PRO A 117 -7.49 -7.11 15.37
C PRO A 117 -8.82 -6.37 15.12
N VAL A 118 -9.54 -6.79 14.10
CA VAL A 118 -10.84 -6.22 13.72
C VAL A 118 -11.90 -7.30 13.76
N GLY A 119 -13.04 -6.98 14.37
CA GLY A 119 -14.20 -7.87 14.39
C GLY A 119 -14.79 -8.09 12.99
N THR A 120 -15.35 -9.27 12.74
CA THR A 120 -16.05 -9.62 11.51
C THR A 120 -17.55 -9.33 11.64
N TRP A 121 -17.93 -8.10 11.39
CA TRP A 121 -19.33 -7.70 11.23
C TRP A 121 -19.64 -7.57 9.75
N ILE A 122 -20.92 -7.70 9.37
CA ILE A 122 -21.36 -7.63 7.96
C ILE A 122 -20.87 -6.34 7.27
N PHE A 123 -20.74 -5.24 8.00
CA PHE A 123 -20.32 -3.93 7.49
C PHE A 123 -18.98 -3.45 8.04
N SER A 124 -18.17 -4.35 8.59
CA SER A 124 -16.84 -3.97 9.11
C SER A 124 -15.91 -3.54 7.98
N THR A 125 -15.10 -2.54 8.26
CA THR A 125 -14.00 -2.10 7.38
C THR A 125 -12.67 -2.45 8.05
N CYS A 126 -11.75 -2.97 7.27
CA CYS A 126 -10.40 -3.28 7.76
C CYS A 126 -9.48 -2.05 7.60
N PRO A 127 -8.98 -1.45 8.70
CA PRO A 127 -8.24 -0.19 8.67
C PRO A 127 -6.91 -0.26 7.93
N ARG A 128 -6.30 -1.46 7.85
CA ARG A 128 -5.01 -1.69 7.18
C ARG A 128 -5.11 -1.92 5.68
N THR A 129 -6.33 -2.10 5.13
CA THR A 129 -6.53 -2.48 3.73
C THR A 129 -5.91 -1.46 2.77
N GLY A 130 -6.17 -0.18 2.96
CA GLY A 130 -5.65 0.87 2.08
C GLY A 130 -4.13 0.97 2.09
N LEU A 131 -3.50 0.83 3.28
CA LEU A 131 -2.05 0.79 3.38
C LEU A 131 -1.47 -0.41 2.63
N LEU A 132 -2.05 -1.61 2.80
CA LEU A 132 -1.56 -2.81 2.11
C LEU A 132 -1.72 -2.67 0.60
N TRP A 133 -2.83 -2.16 0.11
CA TRP A 133 -3.04 -1.90 -1.32
C TRP A 133 -2.08 -0.83 -1.87
N ALA A 134 -1.80 0.20 -1.09
CA ALA A 134 -0.79 1.19 -1.45
C ALA A 134 0.60 0.57 -1.60
N LEU A 135 0.99 -0.29 -0.67
CA LEU A 135 2.27 -1.00 -0.73
C LEU A 135 2.30 -2.01 -1.89
N GLU A 136 1.23 -2.77 -2.13
CA GLU A 136 1.11 -3.67 -3.28
C GLU A 136 1.26 -2.89 -4.60
N ALA A 137 0.61 -1.73 -4.74
CA ALA A 137 0.75 -0.88 -5.91
C ALA A 137 2.19 -0.38 -6.11
N LEU A 138 2.86 0.03 -5.04
CA LEU A 138 4.24 0.47 -5.09
C LEU A 138 5.24 -0.66 -5.36
N ALA A 139 4.89 -1.91 -5.04
CA ALA A 139 5.73 -3.08 -5.32
C ALA A 139 5.88 -3.37 -6.81
N TRP A 140 5.01 -2.84 -7.68
CA TRP A 140 5.12 -3.01 -9.12
C TRP A 140 6.36 -2.36 -9.71
N ASN A 141 6.84 -1.27 -9.11
CA ASN A 141 8.05 -0.59 -9.56
C ASN A 141 9.31 -1.26 -8.96
N PRO A 142 10.27 -1.73 -9.78
CA PRO A 142 11.51 -2.32 -9.31
C PRO A 142 12.30 -1.42 -8.35
N HIS A 143 12.24 -0.10 -8.53
CA HIS A 143 12.97 0.85 -7.68
C HIS A 143 12.37 0.99 -6.27
N THR A 144 11.08 0.76 -6.11
CA THR A 144 10.40 0.82 -4.80
C THR A 144 10.22 -0.56 -4.16
N PHE A 145 10.30 -1.62 -4.96
CA PHE A 145 10.09 -3.00 -4.53
C PHE A 145 10.89 -3.40 -3.27
N PRO A 146 12.21 -3.18 -3.18
CA PRO A 146 12.97 -3.57 -1.98
C PRO A 146 12.52 -2.85 -0.71
N ARG A 147 12.12 -1.57 -0.84
CA ARG A 147 11.58 -0.78 0.28
C ARG A 147 10.25 -1.34 0.75
N VAL A 148 9.36 -1.63 -0.19
CA VAL A 148 8.05 -2.24 0.12
C VAL A 148 8.21 -3.58 0.80
N VAL A 149 9.13 -4.44 0.31
CA VAL A 149 9.41 -5.73 0.95
C VAL A 149 9.90 -5.56 2.39
N ASN A 150 10.79 -4.59 2.65
CA ASN A 150 11.26 -4.30 4.00
C ASN A 150 10.14 -3.81 4.92
N ILE A 151 9.28 -2.89 4.43
CA ILE A 151 8.12 -2.40 5.19
C ILE A 151 7.16 -3.55 5.50
N LEU A 152 6.76 -4.34 4.50
CA LEU A 152 5.87 -5.49 4.70
C LEU A 152 6.51 -6.55 5.61
N GLY A 153 7.82 -6.74 5.54
CA GLY A 153 8.59 -7.57 6.48
C GLY A 153 8.37 -7.11 7.92
N ARG A 154 8.59 -5.84 8.20
CA ARG A 154 8.39 -5.24 9.53
C ARG A 154 6.94 -5.35 10.01
N LEU A 155 5.97 -5.05 9.14
CA LEU A 155 4.55 -5.17 9.48
C LEU A 155 4.13 -6.62 9.74
N SER A 156 4.79 -7.60 9.10
CA SER A 156 4.51 -9.04 9.25
C SER A 156 5.05 -9.65 10.54
N GLU A 157 5.86 -8.93 11.30
CA GLU A 157 6.29 -9.32 12.65
C GLU A 157 5.17 -9.19 13.68
N VAL A 158 4.14 -8.37 13.37
CA VAL A 158 2.98 -8.21 14.23
C VAL A 158 2.00 -9.34 13.97
N GLU A 159 1.69 -10.10 15.02
CA GLU A 159 0.66 -11.14 14.95
C GLU A 159 -0.74 -10.52 14.98
N ILE A 160 -1.55 -10.84 13.98
CA ILE A 160 -2.91 -10.31 13.84
C ILE A 160 -3.92 -11.47 13.92
N ASN A 161 -4.58 -11.58 15.06
CA ASN A 161 -5.56 -12.63 15.35
C ASN A 161 -6.98 -12.18 14.97
N ASP A 162 -7.26 -12.12 13.68
CA ASP A 162 -8.60 -11.88 13.12
C ASP A 162 -8.82 -12.69 11.83
N ASN A 163 -10.08 -12.73 11.36
CA ASN A 163 -10.46 -13.51 10.17
C ASN A 163 -10.31 -12.75 8.84
N TRP A 164 -9.73 -11.54 8.85
CA TRP A 164 -9.49 -10.79 7.62
C TRP A 164 -8.32 -11.34 6.83
N VAL A 165 -8.53 -11.53 5.52
CA VAL A 165 -7.49 -11.97 4.58
C VAL A 165 -6.41 -10.91 4.37
N ASN A 166 -6.78 -9.62 4.49
CA ASN A 166 -5.84 -8.50 4.30
C ASN A 166 -4.86 -8.43 5.48
N LYS A 167 -3.78 -9.19 5.37
CA LYS A 167 -2.66 -9.23 6.34
C LYS A 167 -1.35 -8.88 5.64
N PRO A 168 -0.41 -8.20 6.32
CA PRO A 168 0.88 -7.83 5.72
C PRO A 168 1.62 -9.03 5.12
N PHE A 169 1.61 -10.16 5.81
CA PHE A 169 2.26 -11.40 5.35
C PHE A 169 1.66 -11.93 4.04
N GLU A 170 0.34 -11.83 3.84
CA GLU A 170 -0.31 -12.26 2.60
C GLU A 170 0.08 -11.35 1.42
N SER A 171 0.14 -10.03 1.63
CA SER A 171 0.64 -9.07 0.64
C SER A 171 2.12 -9.34 0.32
N LEU A 172 2.96 -9.55 1.35
CA LEU A 172 4.38 -9.86 1.20
C LEU A 172 4.61 -11.14 0.38
N SER A 173 3.92 -12.23 0.74
CA SER A 173 4.02 -13.51 0.03
C SER A 173 3.56 -13.38 -1.41
N SER A 174 2.52 -12.59 -1.66
CA SER A 174 1.96 -12.39 -2.98
C SER A 174 2.90 -11.61 -3.92
N ILE A 175 3.54 -10.53 -3.45
CA ILE A 175 4.48 -9.75 -4.28
C ILE A 175 5.80 -10.50 -4.55
N LEU A 176 6.15 -11.47 -3.72
CA LEU A 176 7.34 -12.32 -3.90
C LEU A 176 7.07 -13.56 -4.75
N ARG A 177 5.82 -13.84 -5.10
CA ARG A 177 5.46 -15.01 -5.91
C ARG A 177 6.19 -15.02 -7.24
N VAL A 178 6.78 -16.17 -7.59
CA VAL A 178 7.61 -16.33 -8.78
C VAL A 178 6.80 -16.81 -9.99
N TRP A 179 5.94 -17.80 -9.79
CA TRP A 179 5.21 -18.47 -10.89
C TRP A 179 4.08 -17.64 -11.51
N MET A 180 3.61 -16.61 -10.81
CA MET A 180 2.63 -15.64 -11.30
C MET A 180 3.04 -14.25 -10.81
N PRO A 181 4.07 -13.66 -11.40
CA PRO A 181 4.63 -12.41 -10.89
C PRO A 181 3.62 -11.28 -11.01
N GLN A 182 3.43 -10.58 -9.90
CA GLN A 182 2.54 -9.42 -9.79
C GLN A 182 3.33 -8.15 -9.49
N THR A 183 4.56 -8.12 -9.94
CA THR A 183 5.46 -6.98 -9.88
C THR A 183 6.42 -7.06 -11.06
N ALA A 184 7.05 -5.96 -11.41
CA ALA A 184 8.09 -5.92 -12.44
C ALA A 184 9.49 -6.31 -11.92
N ALA A 185 9.60 -6.76 -10.68
CA ALA A 185 10.84 -7.26 -10.13
C ALA A 185 11.25 -8.56 -10.84
N ASP A 186 12.51 -8.62 -11.27
CA ASP A 186 13.09 -9.84 -11.84
C ASP A 186 13.41 -10.88 -10.74
N GLN A 187 13.85 -12.05 -11.17
CA GLN A 187 14.17 -13.14 -10.26
C GLN A 187 15.32 -12.78 -9.31
N GLU A 188 16.36 -12.13 -9.81
CA GLU A 188 17.52 -11.75 -8.99
C GLU A 188 17.10 -10.75 -7.88
N MET A 189 16.27 -9.79 -8.21
CA MET A 189 15.72 -8.83 -7.25
C MET A 189 14.88 -9.52 -6.18
N ARG A 190 14.05 -10.52 -6.56
CA ARG A 190 13.26 -11.32 -5.61
C ARG A 190 14.16 -12.12 -4.67
N VAL A 191 15.20 -12.76 -5.20
CA VAL A 191 16.18 -13.50 -4.39
C VAL A 191 16.88 -12.55 -3.40
N ARG A 192 17.31 -11.36 -3.86
CA ARG A 192 17.92 -10.36 -2.97
C ARG A 192 16.93 -9.89 -1.90
N ALA A 193 15.67 -9.71 -2.25
CA ALA A 193 14.62 -9.32 -1.31
C ALA A 193 14.38 -10.40 -0.24
N VAL A 194 14.35 -11.68 -0.61
CA VAL A 194 14.22 -12.79 0.34
C VAL A 194 15.45 -12.87 1.26
N LYS A 195 16.67 -12.71 0.73
CA LYS A 195 17.88 -12.63 1.55
C LYS A 195 17.82 -11.49 2.56
N MET A 196 17.39 -10.30 2.12
CA MET A 196 17.20 -9.15 3.01
C MET A 196 16.18 -9.45 4.13
N LEU A 197 15.07 -10.15 3.80
CA LEU A 197 14.09 -10.56 4.82
C LEU A 197 14.71 -11.53 5.83
N LEU A 198 15.49 -12.52 5.37
CA LEU A 198 16.17 -13.47 6.27
C LEU A 198 17.16 -12.75 7.21
N ASP A 199 17.82 -11.71 6.74
CA ASP A 199 18.78 -10.93 7.53
C ASP A 199 18.09 -10.00 8.53
N LYS A 200 17.05 -9.25 8.10
CA LYS A 200 16.42 -8.21 8.92
C LYS A 200 15.18 -8.69 9.70
N HIS A 201 14.44 -9.64 9.15
CA HIS A 201 13.18 -10.17 9.66
C HIS A 201 13.18 -11.70 9.58
N PRO A 202 14.10 -12.40 10.28
CA PRO A 202 14.42 -13.82 10.05
C PRO A 202 13.20 -14.74 10.14
N VAL A 203 12.34 -14.54 11.13
CA VAL A 203 11.12 -15.36 11.28
C VAL A 203 10.17 -15.17 10.09
N VAL A 204 9.98 -13.93 9.65
CA VAL A 204 9.12 -13.60 8.50
C VAL A 204 9.73 -14.14 7.21
N GLY A 205 11.04 -13.94 7.01
CA GLY A 205 11.76 -14.43 5.84
C GLY A 205 11.66 -15.95 5.69
N TRP A 206 11.82 -16.67 6.80
CA TRP A 206 11.65 -18.13 6.80
C TRP A 206 10.22 -18.56 6.46
N ARG A 207 9.23 -17.90 7.05
CA ARG A 207 7.81 -18.16 6.74
C ARG A 207 7.50 -17.90 5.26
N VAL A 208 8.08 -16.84 4.66
CA VAL A 208 7.94 -16.56 3.21
C VAL A 208 8.52 -17.71 2.38
N CYS A 209 9.72 -18.19 2.70
CA CYS A 209 10.32 -19.34 1.99
C CYS A 209 9.39 -20.56 2.01
N LEU A 210 8.89 -20.94 3.20
CA LEU A 210 7.97 -22.07 3.33
C LEU A 210 6.68 -21.84 2.52
N LYS A 211 6.11 -20.64 2.59
CA LYS A 211 4.88 -20.30 1.86
C LYS A 211 5.04 -20.37 0.34
N GLN A 212 6.19 -19.95 -0.19
CA GLN A 212 6.46 -20.07 -1.63
C GLN A 212 6.57 -21.54 -2.07
N MET A 213 7.07 -22.43 -1.22
CA MET A 213 7.14 -23.87 -1.51
C MET A 213 5.76 -24.53 -1.48
N GLU A 214 4.89 -24.13 -0.56
CA GLU A 214 3.52 -24.66 -0.45
C GLU A 214 2.61 -24.21 -1.60
N ASP A 215 2.74 -22.96 -2.03
CA ASP A 215 1.89 -22.36 -3.06
C ASP A 215 2.30 -22.77 -4.49
N TYR A 216 3.41 -23.51 -4.64
CA TYR A 216 3.91 -23.93 -5.93
C TYR A 216 2.92 -24.85 -6.64
N GLY A 217 2.32 -24.34 -7.74
CA GLY A 217 1.47 -25.12 -8.65
C GLY A 217 0.06 -25.46 -8.17
N THR A 218 -0.41 -24.96 -7.04
CA THR A 218 -1.66 -25.45 -6.43
C THR A 218 -2.82 -24.47 -6.41
N ARG A 219 -2.63 -23.17 -6.56
CA ARG A 219 -3.73 -22.19 -6.45
C ARG A 219 -3.56 -20.98 -7.35
N ILE A 220 -4.66 -20.55 -7.96
CA ILE A 220 -4.77 -19.21 -8.56
C ILE A 220 -4.63 -18.20 -7.42
N GLY A 221 -3.56 -17.45 -7.46
CA GLY A 221 -3.32 -16.42 -6.46
C GLY A 221 -4.27 -15.24 -6.60
N ARG A 222 -4.48 -14.53 -5.50
CA ARG A 222 -5.12 -13.22 -5.52
C ARG A 222 -4.29 -12.26 -6.38
N TYR A 223 -4.96 -11.43 -7.18
CA TYR A 223 -4.32 -10.31 -7.85
C TYR A 223 -4.00 -9.21 -6.84
N ASN A 224 -2.78 -8.72 -6.85
CA ASN A 224 -2.38 -7.58 -6.07
C ASN A 224 -2.95 -6.29 -6.66
N TYR A 225 -3.06 -5.27 -5.81
CA TYR A 225 -3.44 -3.95 -6.25
C TYR A 225 -2.40 -3.40 -7.23
N LYS A 226 -2.87 -2.82 -8.34
CA LYS A 226 -2.02 -2.24 -9.39
C LYS A 226 -2.13 -0.73 -9.39
N PRO A 227 -1.06 -0.01 -9.77
CA PRO A 227 -1.17 1.40 -10.12
C PRO A 227 -2.16 1.58 -11.28
N LYS A 228 -3.00 2.59 -11.21
CA LYS A 228 -4.03 2.86 -12.22
C LYS A 228 -3.49 3.73 -13.35
N TRP A 229 -2.70 4.73 -13.01
CA TRP A 229 -2.28 5.78 -13.91
C TRP A 229 -0.78 5.79 -14.20
N ARG A 230 0.04 5.36 -13.23
CA ARG A 230 1.48 5.33 -13.35
C ARG A 230 1.91 4.09 -14.12
N ARG A 231 2.35 4.31 -15.36
CA ARG A 231 2.88 3.25 -16.25
C ARG A 231 4.39 3.37 -16.48
N ASP A 232 4.97 4.47 -16.05
CA ASP A 232 6.38 4.81 -16.18
C ASP A 232 7.25 3.90 -15.31
N GLY A 233 7.96 2.96 -15.91
CA GLY A 233 8.90 2.07 -15.22
C GLY A 233 8.28 0.90 -14.48
N TYR A 234 6.97 0.69 -14.57
CA TYR A 234 6.30 -0.41 -13.91
C TYR A 234 6.30 -1.72 -14.68
N GLY A 235 6.99 -1.80 -15.82
CA GLY A 235 7.10 -3.05 -16.54
C GLY A 235 5.75 -3.74 -16.71
N TYR A 236 4.78 -3.06 -17.28
CA TYR A 236 3.60 -3.74 -17.84
C TYR A 236 3.99 -4.61 -19.05
N GLY A 237 5.28 -4.62 -19.38
CA GLY A 237 5.88 -5.60 -20.24
C GLY A 237 5.61 -6.98 -19.67
N GLU A 238 5.39 -7.91 -20.54
CA GLU A 238 5.13 -9.30 -20.22
C GLU A 238 6.12 -9.80 -19.18
N PRO A 239 5.65 -10.49 -18.13
CA PRO A 239 6.55 -11.13 -17.22
C PRO A 239 7.36 -12.15 -18.02
N LEU A 240 8.62 -11.86 -18.19
CA LEU A 240 9.57 -12.74 -18.86
C LEU A 240 9.90 -13.95 -17.98
N MET A 241 8.91 -14.53 -17.35
CA MET A 241 9.02 -15.76 -16.57
C MET A 241 8.70 -16.92 -17.49
N THR A 242 9.73 -17.56 -17.98
CA THR A 242 9.64 -18.85 -18.68
C THR A 242 9.57 -19.98 -17.65
N PHE A 243 9.05 -21.15 -18.07
CA PHE A 243 9.06 -22.36 -17.22
C PHE A 243 10.46 -22.68 -16.70
N GLU A 244 11.52 -22.46 -17.49
CA GLU A 244 12.92 -22.63 -17.10
C GLU A 244 13.39 -21.69 -15.99
N LYS A 245 12.75 -20.54 -15.81
CA LYS A 245 13.07 -19.58 -14.73
C LYS A 245 12.31 -19.86 -13.45
N ILE A 246 11.28 -20.69 -13.52
CA ILE A 246 10.44 -21.07 -12.39
C ILE A 246 11.00 -22.32 -11.70
N HIS A 247 11.65 -23.22 -12.46
CA HIS A 247 12.34 -24.42 -12.01
C HIS A 247 13.83 -24.15 -11.76
#